data_396869def4b778e9e36707cc708869e7
#
_entry.id   396869def4b778e9e36707cc708869e7
#
_cell.length_a   1.000
_cell.length_b   1.000
_cell.length_c   1.000
_cell.angle_alpha   90.00
_cell.angle_beta   90.00
_cell.angle_gamma   90.00
#
_symmetry.space_group_name_H-M   'P 1'
#
loop_
_entity.id
_entity.type
_entity.pdbx_description
1 polymer ?
#
loop_
_entity_poly.entity_id
_entity_poly.type
_entity_poly.pdbx_seq_one_letter_code
_entity_poly.pdbx_strand_id
1 'polypeptide(L)'
;MFIFKILSALIWNLVIFGGLLFLPAWTLNWWHGWVLLGVVVVGTVVTMIGVFRDDDALLQERLKPPIQEEQPLADKILANLLIFAFLGLIAFIPVDVFRLHLFPQPSALASVLGLLLFIIGWGIISLSFKVNTFAATAVKHQADRQQTVIDRGVYSIVRHPMYAGAVLTMVGMSLWLESYAAALLAIAPTIILVIRIQFEEQFLQQELQGYDSYIQKVRYKLVPYFW
;
A
#
# COMPACT_ATOMS: atom_id res chain seq x y z
N MET A 1 -26.38 -3.51 0.01
CA MET A 1 -25.24 -3.97 -0.81
C MET A 1 -23.89 -3.40 -0.32
N PHE A 2 -23.75 -2.08 -0.07
CA PHE A 2 -22.49 -1.46 0.36
C PHE A 2 -21.98 -1.94 1.73
N ILE A 3 -22.86 -2.10 2.74
CA ILE A 3 -22.51 -2.65 4.06
C ILE A 3 -21.88 -4.04 3.93
N PHE A 4 -22.38 -4.89 3.04
CA PHE A 4 -21.79 -6.21 2.80
C PHE A 4 -20.36 -6.12 2.24
N LYS A 5 -20.08 -5.14 1.36
CA LYS A 5 -18.72 -4.89 0.86
C LYS A 5 -17.77 -4.45 1.99
N ILE A 6 -18.24 -3.60 2.93
CA ILE A 6 -17.47 -3.21 4.12
C ILE A 6 -17.17 -4.44 4.98
N LEU A 7 -18.17 -5.25 5.30
CA LEU A 7 -17.99 -6.45 6.11
C LEU A 7 -17.02 -7.43 5.47
N SER A 8 -17.13 -7.65 4.16
CA SER A 8 -16.19 -8.50 3.42
C SER A 8 -14.75 -7.95 3.48
N ALA A 9 -14.55 -6.65 3.29
CA ALA A 9 -13.23 -6.03 3.39
C ALA A 9 -12.66 -6.15 4.80
N LEU A 10 -13.48 -5.97 5.84
CA LEU A 10 -13.06 -6.15 7.24
C LEU A 10 -12.66 -7.60 7.53
N ILE A 11 -13.47 -8.57 7.12
CA ILE A 11 -13.16 -9.99 7.30
C ILE A 11 -11.84 -10.33 6.62
N TRP A 12 -11.63 -9.90 5.36
CA TRP A 12 -10.39 -10.13 4.64
C TRP A 12 -9.18 -9.53 5.35
N ASN A 13 -9.27 -8.26 5.81
CA ASN A 13 -8.18 -7.63 6.54
C ASN A 13 -7.89 -8.34 7.86
N LEU A 14 -8.91 -8.71 8.62
CA LEU A 14 -8.74 -9.46 9.88
C LEU A 14 -8.12 -10.83 9.65
N VAL A 15 -8.52 -11.56 8.60
CA VAL A 15 -7.96 -12.88 8.27
C VAL A 15 -6.50 -12.73 7.83
N ILE A 16 -6.18 -11.80 6.94
CA ILE A 16 -4.81 -11.62 6.43
C ILE A 16 -3.90 -11.08 7.52
N PHE A 17 -4.20 -9.90 8.09
CA PHE A 17 -3.33 -9.32 9.12
C PHE A 17 -3.32 -10.13 10.41
N GLY A 18 -4.50 -10.56 10.90
CA GLY A 18 -4.60 -11.39 12.09
C GLY A 18 -3.88 -12.72 11.91
N GLY A 19 -4.09 -13.41 10.80
CA GLY A 19 -3.40 -14.66 10.49
C GLY A 19 -1.89 -14.49 10.39
N LEU A 20 -1.41 -13.52 9.60
CA LEU A 20 0.04 -13.31 9.40
C LEU A 20 0.75 -12.77 10.65
N LEU A 21 0.04 -12.09 11.55
CA LEU A 21 0.64 -11.60 12.79
C LEU A 21 0.61 -12.65 13.91
N PHE A 22 -0.56 -13.23 14.18
CA PHE A 22 -0.74 -14.05 15.38
C PHE A 22 -0.39 -15.53 15.18
N LEU A 23 -0.52 -16.10 13.96
CA LEU A 23 -0.10 -17.48 13.73
C LEU A 23 1.42 -17.66 13.90
N PRO A 24 2.30 -16.82 13.29
CA PRO A 24 3.73 -16.96 13.51
C PRO A 24 4.18 -16.51 14.90
N ALA A 25 3.44 -15.62 15.57
CA ALA A 25 3.71 -15.22 16.96
C ALA A 25 3.48 -16.35 17.96
N TRP A 26 2.55 -17.28 17.67
CA TRP A 26 2.08 -18.36 18.58
C TRP A 26 1.54 -17.84 19.91
N THR A 27 1.11 -16.58 19.96
CA THR A 27 0.53 -15.97 21.15
C THR A 27 -0.50 -14.90 20.74
N LEU A 28 -1.56 -14.80 21.52
CA LEU A 28 -2.53 -13.70 21.43
C LEU A 28 -2.21 -12.57 22.41
N ASN A 29 -1.23 -12.78 23.32
CA ASN A 29 -0.79 -11.78 24.27
C ASN A 29 0.22 -10.82 23.63
N TRP A 30 -0.25 -10.03 22.68
CA TRP A 30 0.55 -9.05 21.93
C TRP A 30 -0.27 -7.80 21.65
N TRP A 31 -0.24 -6.86 22.59
CA TRP A 31 -1.09 -5.67 22.54
C TRP A 31 -0.81 -4.78 21.31
N HIS A 32 0.46 -4.68 20.85
CA HIS A 32 0.81 -3.94 19.64
C HIS A 32 0.10 -4.52 18.39
N GLY A 33 0.02 -5.85 18.30
CA GLY A 33 -0.71 -6.53 17.23
C GLY A 33 -2.19 -6.20 17.24
N TRP A 34 -2.84 -6.19 18.42
CA TRP A 34 -4.25 -5.84 18.58
C TRP A 34 -4.53 -4.37 18.23
N VAL A 35 -3.67 -3.45 18.66
CA VAL A 35 -3.80 -2.02 18.32
C VAL A 35 -3.66 -1.83 16.81
N LEU A 36 -2.68 -2.49 16.16
CA LEU A 36 -2.54 -2.43 14.70
C LEU A 36 -3.81 -2.93 14.00
N LEU A 37 -4.35 -4.08 14.42
CA LEU A 37 -5.62 -4.59 13.87
C LEU A 37 -6.77 -3.59 14.05
N GLY A 38 -6.87 -2.96 15.21
CA GLY A 38 -7.84 -1.90 15.46
C GLY A 38 -7.69 -0.73 14.48
N VAL A 39 -6.46 -0.27 14.25
CA VAL A 39 -6.15 0.80 13.29
C VAL A 39 -6.49 0.36 11.86
N VAL A 40 -6.18 -0.89 11.47
CA VAL A 40 -6.54 -1.45 10.15
C VAL A 40 -8.06 -1.49 9.98
N VAL A 41 -8.82 -1.93 10.99
CA VAL A 41 -10.28 -1.95 10.97
C VAL A 41 -10.84 -0.53 10.78
N VAL A 42 -10.41 0.41 11.61
CA VAL A 42 -10.86 1.81 11.52
C VAL A 42 -10.47 2.42 10.16
N GLY A 43 -9.23 2.24 9.73
CA GLY A 43 -8.73 2.71 8.44
C GLY A 43 -9.52 2.14 7.27
N THR A 44 -9.85 0.84 7.31
CA THR A 44 -10.69 0.19 6.29
C THR A 44 -12.09 0.82 6.23
N VAL A 45 -12.75 1.00 7.37
CA VAL A 45 -14.09 1.62 7.44
C VAL A 45 -14.05 3.05 6.90
N VAL A 46 -13.07 3.84 7.35
CA VAL A 46 -12.90 5.24 6.91
C VAL A 46 -12.65 5.30 5.39
N THR A 47 -11.79 4.42 4.86
CA THR A 47 -11.50 4.35 3.42
C THR A 47 -12.73 3.90 2.64
N MET A 48 -13.44 2.87 3.09
CA MET A 48 -14.65 2.39 2.42
C MET A 48 -15.73 3.48 2.35
N ILE A 49 -15.96 4.20 3.43
CA ILE A 49 -16.98 5.26 3.48
C ILE A 49 -16.51 6.52 2.75
N GLY A 50 -15.26 6.95 2.96
CA GLY A 50 -14.74 8.23 2.46
C GLY A 50 -14.29 8.22 1.01
N VAL A 51 -14.05 7.03 0.44
CA VAL A 51 -13.53 6.86 -0.92
C VAL A 51 -14.51 6.05 -1.77
N PHE A 52 -14.80 4.81 -1.38
CA PHE A 52 -15.50 3.84 -2.24
C PHE A 52 -17.03 3.93 -2.19
N ARG A 53 -17.59 4.70 -1.26
CA ARG A 53 -19.05 4.87 -1.19
C ARG A 53 -19.61 5.53 -2.45
N ASP A 54 -18.88 6.52 -2.97
CA ASP A 54 -19.33 7.35 -4.08
C ASP A 54 -18.65 6.97 -5.41
N ASP A 55 -17.72 5.98 -5.41
CA ASP A 55 -17.03 5.48 -6.61
C ASP A 55 -17.03 3.95 -6.66
N ASP A 56 -18.19 3.38 -7.05
CA ASP A 56 -18.33 1.92 -7.19
C ASP A 56 -17.47 1.38 -8.33
N ALA A 57 -17.20 2.17 -9.36
CA ALA A 57 -16.35 1.76 -10.48
C ALA A 57 -14.90 1.55 -10.05
N LEU A 58 -14.36 2.43 -9.20
CA LEU A 58 -13.04 2.25 -8.61
C LEU A 58 -13.03 1.01 -7.70
N LEU A 59 -14.05 0.82 -6.87
CA LEU A 59 -14.13 -0.35 -5.99
C LEU A 59 -14.15 -1.65 -6.78
N GLN A 60 -14.93 -1.73 -7.86
CA GLN A 60 -14.95 -2.91 -8.74
C GLN A 60 -13.58 -3.15 -9.37
N GLU A 61 -12.89 -2.11 -9.80
CA GLU A 61 -11.55 -2.24 -10.38
C GLU A 61 -10.53 -2.73 -9.34
N ARG A 62 -10.64 -2.29 -8.09
CA ARG A 62 -9.78 -2.73 -6.97
C ARG A 62 -10.08 -4.16 -6.51
N LEU A 63 -11.27 -4.68 -6.74
CA LEU A 63 -11.64 -6.07 -6.43
C LEU A 63 -11.20 -7.06 -7.51
N LYS A 64 -10.77 -6.58 -8.70
CA LYS A 64 -10.20 -7.45 -9.72
C LYS A 64 -8.91 -8.12 -9.23
N PRO A 65 -8.61 -9.32 -9.70
CA PRO A 65 -7.33 -9.97 -9.38
C PRO A 65 -6.15 -9.05 -9.70
N PRO A 66 -5.06 -9.13 -8.92
CA PRO A 66 -3.86 -8.32 -9.15
C PRO A 66 -3.13 -8.70 -10.45
N ILE A 67 -3.46 -9.86 -11.03
CA ILE A 67 -2.94 -10.35 -12.30
C ILE A 67 -4.09 -10.40 -13.30
N GLN A 68 -3.95 -9.69 -14.41
CA GLN A 68 -4.96 -9.57 -15.46
C GLN A 68 -4.35 -9.95 -16.82
N GLU A 69 -5.19 -10.39 -17.78
CA GLU A 69 -4.70 -10.87 -19.08
C GLU A 69 -3.95 -9.79 -19.86
N GLU A 70 -4.49 -8.59 -19.93
CA GLU A 70 -3.94 -7.44 -20.69
C GLU A 70 -2.72 -6.77 -20.01
N GLN A 71 -2.33 -7.20 -18.83
CA GLN A 71 -1.22 -6.64 -18.09
C GLN A 71 0.12 -7.05 -18.69
N PRO A 72 1.11 -6.14 -18.85
CA PRO A 72 2.46 -6.49 -19.31
C PRO A 72 3.11 -7.54 -18.40
N LEU A 73 3.87 -8.48 -19.01
CA LEU A 73 4.51 -9.57 -18.27
C LEU A 73 5.41 -9.07 -17.13
N ALA A 74 6.17 -8.00 -17.38
CA ALA A 74 7.02 -7.40 -16.37
C ALA A 74 6.21 -6.92 -15.14
N ASP A 75 5.04 -6.29 -15.37
CA ASP A 75 4.18 -5.85 -14.28
C ASP A 75 3.53 -7.03 -13.55
N LYS A 76 3.16 -8.11 -14.25
CA LYS A 76 2.69 -9.36 -13.61
C LYS A 76 3.72 -9.92 -12.64
N ILE A 77 4.98 -9.98 -13.05
CA ILE A 77 6.08 -10.47 -12.20
C ILE A 77 6.30 -9.55 -11.01
N LEU A 78 6.41 -8.24 -11.23
CA LEU A 78 6.64 -7.25 -10.18
C LEU A 78 5.48 -7.19 -9.18
N ALA A 79 4.23 -7.27 -9.64
CA ALA A 79 3.04 -7.30 -8.78
C ALA A 79 3.05 -8.54 -7.87
N ASN A 80 3.37 -9.74 -8.41
CA ASN A 80 3.51 -10.95 -7.61
C ASN A 80 4.62 -10.85 -6.58
N LEU A 81 5.82 -10.41 -7.01
CA LEU A 81 6.96 -10.23 -6.11
C LEU A 81 6.61 -9.24 -4.99
N LEU A 82 5.91 -8.15 -5.31
CA LEU A 82 5.47 -7.16 -4.32
C LEU A 82 4.48 -7.75 -3.31
N ILE A 83 3.49 -8.53 -3.77
CA ILE A 83 2.53 -9.22 -2.90
C ILE A 83 3.26 -10.17 -1.96
N PHE A 84 4.12 -11.05 -2.49
CA PHE A 84 4.87 -12.00 -1.66
C PHE A 84 5.82 -11.30 -0.70
N ALA A 85 6.51 -10.24 -1.14
CA ALA A 85 7.39 -9.46 -0.28
C ALA A 85 6.61 -8.75 0.84
N PHE A 86 5.43 -8.22 0.56
CA PHE A 86 4.58 -7.57 1.55
C PHE A 86 3.99 -8.56 2.56
N LEU A 87 3.42 -9.67 2.10
CA LEU A 87 2.90 -10.71 2.99
C LEU A 87 4.02 -11.36 3.81
N GLY A 88 5.17 -11.60 3.18
CA GLY A 88 6.37 -12.10 3.85
C GLY A 88 6.90 -11.14 4.91
N LEU A 89 6.88 -9.83 4.65
CA LEU A 89 7.26 -8.81 5.62
C LEU A 89 6.34 -8.85 6.85
N ILE A 90 5.00 -8.92 6.65
CA ILE A 90 4.04 -9.00 7.76
C ILE A 90 4.29 -10.26 8.60
N ALA A 91 4.47 -11.41 7.96
CA ALA A 91 4.70 -12.68 8.64
C ALA A 91 6.07 -12.74 9.33
N PHE A 92 7.08 -12.04 8.81
CA PHE A 92 8.42 -11.97 9.38
C PHE A 92 8.46 -11.19 10.70
N ILE A 93 7.66 -10.13 10.84
CA ILE A 93 7.64 -9.29 12.03
C ILE A 93 7.48 -10.13 13.32
N PRO A 94 6.41 -10.93 13.50
CA PRO A 94 6.26 -11.74 14.72
C PRO A 94 7.34 -12.80 14.88
N VAL A 95 7.90 -13.33 13.79
CA VAL A 95 9.02 -14.25 13.86
C VAL A 95 10.27 -13.57 14.46
N ASP A 96 10.56 -12.34 14.03
CA ASP A 96 11.66 -11.57 14.60
C ASP A 96 11.40 -11.21 16.06
N VAL A 97 10.22 -10.65 16.37
CA VAL A 97 9.87 -10.16 17.72
C VAL A 97 9.82 -11.26 18.78
N PHE A 98 9.36 -12.46 18.43
CA PHE A 98 9.15 -13.55 19.40
C PHE A 98 10.19 -14.66 19.35
N ARG A 99 11.06 -14.72 18.32
CA ARG A 99 11.99 -15.84 18.13
C ARG A 99 13.40 -15.43 17.76
N LEU A 100 13.56 -14.60 16.68
CA LEU A 100 14.90 -14.32 16.15
C LEU A 100 15.63 -13.23 16.96
N HIS A 101 14.93 -12.17 17.36
CA HIS A 101 15.47 -11.05 18.12
C HIS A 101 16.74 -10.46 17.46
N LEU A 102 16.70 -10.26 16.11
CA LEU A 102 17.87 -9.87 15.31
C LEU A 102 18.46 -8.52 15.74
N PHE A 103 17.61 -7.62 16.24
CA PHE A 103 18.00 -6.32 16.78
C PHE A 103 17.32 -6.07 18.12
N PRO A 104 17.86 -5.15 18.97
CA PRO A 104 17.12 -4.67 20.13
C PRO A 104 15.76 -4.10 19.72
N GLN A 105 14.78 -4.23 20.62
CA GLN A 105 13.46 -3.66 20.37
C GLN A 105 13.51 -2.13 20.20
N PRO A 106 12.72 -1.55 19.29
CA PRO A 106 12.53 -0.12 19.19
C PRO A 106 12.11 0.51 20.51
N SER A 107 12.62 1.72 20.78
CA SER A 107 12.14 2.48 21.93
C SER A 107 10.65 2.82 21.78
N ALA A 108 9.96 3.06 22.89
CA ALA A 108 8.55 3.45 22.88
C ALA A 108 8.26 4.65 21.94
N LEU A 109 9.19 5.62 21.89
CA LEU A 109 9.09 6.74 20.96
C LEU A 109 9.17 6.26 19.50
N ALA A 110 10.11 5.38 19.16
CA ALA A 110 10.24 4.86 17.81
C ALA A 110 9.00 4.07 17.39
N SER A 111 8.43 3.27 18.31
CA SER A 111 7.19 2.52 18.05
C SER A 111 6.00 3.46 17.82
N VAL A 112 5.82 4.49 18.65
CA VAL A 112 4.73 5.47 18.45
C VAL A 112 4.90 6.23 17.14
N LEU A 113 6.11 6.67 16.80
CA LEU A 113 6.40 7.27 15.50
C LEU A 113 6.11 6.30 14.36
N GLY A 114 6.40 5.02 14.53
CA GLY A 114 6.03 3.96 13.61
C GLY A 114 4.52 3.89 13.36
N LEU A 115 3.71 3.92 14.42
CA LEU A 115 2.24 3.93 14.29
C LEU A 115 1.75 5.19 13.54
N LEU A 116 2.32 6.34 13.83
CA LEU A 116 1.99 7.58 13.12
C LEU A 116 2.35 7.49 11.64
N LEU A 117 3.52 6.96 11.29
CA LEU A 117 3.91 6.72 9.90
C LEU A 117 2.94 5.76 9.19
N PHE A 118 2.51 4.68 9.88
CA PHE A 118 1.52 3.75 9.35
C PHE A 118 0.20 4.46 9.02
N ILE A 119 -0.32 5.27 9.97
CA ILE A 119 -1.58 6.01 9.80
C ILE A 119 -1.46 7.04 8.67
N ILE A 120 -0.35 7.78 8.61
CA ILE A 120 -0.08 8.75 7.55
C ILE A 120 0.00 8.04 6.19
N GLY A 121 0.75 6.93 6.11
CA GLY A 121 0.87 6.13 4.89
C GLY A 121 -0.48 5.61 4.38
N TRP A 122 -1.30 5.07 5.29
CA TRP A 122 -2.67 4.64 4.98
C TRP A 122 -3.53 5.81 4.48
N GLY A 123 -3.43 6.98 5.14
CA GLY A 123 -4.12 8.20 4.74
C GLY A 123 -3.74 8.65 3.32
N ILE A 124 -2.43 8.64 3.01
CA ILE A 124 -1.94 8.98 1.65
C ILE A 124 -2.50 7.99 0.61
N ILE A 125 -2.51 6.68 0.89
CA ILE A 125 -3.11 5.67 0.00
C ILE A 125 -4.60 5.96 -0.21
N SER A 126 -5.34 6.22 0.85
CA SER A 126 -6.77 6.52 0.79
C SER A 126 -7.07 7.80 -0.01
N LEU A 127 -6.27 8.86 0.19
CA LEU A 127 -6.37 10.10 -0.58
C LEU A 127 -6.00 9.88 -2.05
N SER A 128 -5.03 9.01 -2.33
CA SER A 128 -4.66 8.64 -3.69
C SER A 128 -5.83 8.01 -4.43
N PHE A 129 -6.56 7.08 -3.79
CA PHE A 129 -7.77 6.48 -4.37
C PHE A 129 -8.89 7.50 -4.54
N LYS A 130 -9.09 8.40 -3.56
CA LYS A 130 -10.14 9.42 -3.62
C LYS A 130 -9.95 10.38 -4.79
N VAL A 131 -8.71 10.68 -5.15
CA VAL A 131 -8.38 11.64 -6.21
C VAL A 131 -8.28 10.95 -7.57
N ASN A 132 -7.78 9.71 -7.61
CA ASN A 132 -7.55 8.95 -8.83
C ASN A 132 -8.49 7.74 -8.94
N THR A 133 -9.60 7.93 -9.66
CA THR A 133 -10.60 6.87 -9.91
C THR A 133 -10.07 5.78 -10.85
N PHE A 134 -8.91 5.98 -11.49
CA PHE A 134 -8.25 4.99 -12.36
C PHE A 134 -7.17 4.18 -11.64
N ALA A 135 -6.99 4.34 -10.33
CA ALA A 135 -5.99 3.60 -9.56
C ALA A 135 -6.31 2.10 -9.52
N ALA A 136 -5.77 1.35 -10.48
CA ALA A 136 -5.92 -0.11 -10.61
C ALA A 136 -4.82 -0.87 -9.86
N THR A 137 -5.01 -2.17 -9.68
CA THR A 137 -3.98 -3.08 -9.14
C THR A 137 -2.93 -3.43 -10.18
N ALA A 138 -3.32 -3.46 -11.46
CA ALA A 138 -2.49 -3.77 -12.62
C ALA A 138 -2.18 -2.51 -13.43
N VAL A 139 -0.98 -2.43 -13.99
CA VAL A 139 -0.62 -1.39 -14.97
C VAL A 139 -1.32 -1.70 -16.28
N LYS A 140 -2.27 -0.87 -16.64
CA LYS A 140 -3.04 -0.97 -17.89
C LYS A 140 -3.65 0.37 -18.27
N HIS A 141 -3.92 0.56 -19.55
CA HIS A 141 -4.72 1.68 -20.04
C HIS A 141 -6.22 1.32 -19.94
N GLN A 142 -6.99 2.14 -19.24
CA GLN A 142 -8.43 1.94 -19.05
C GLN A 142 -9.21 2.75 -20.10
N ALA A 143 -9.04 2.40 -21.38
CA ALA A 143 -9.68 3.08 -22.49
C ALA A 143 -11.22 3.10 -22.37
N ASP A 144 -11.80 2.00 -21.91
CA ASP A 144 -13.25 1.87 -21.68
C ASP A 144 -13.79 2.89 -20.66
N ARG A 145 -12.93 3.34 -19.74
CA ARG A 145 -13.24 4.35 -18.72
C ARG A 145 -12.78 5.75 -19.10
N GLN A 146 -12.32 5.95 -20.34
CA GLN A 146 -11.78 7.23 -20.83
C GLN A 146 -10.72 7.79 -19.86
N GLN A 147 -9.73 6.98 -19.53
CA GLN A 147 -8.68 7.34 -18.58
C GLN A 147 -7.99 8.63 -18.98
N THR A 148 -7.88 9.53 -18.02
CA THR A 148 -7.17 10.82 -18.16
C THR A 148 -6.08 10.93 -17.09
N VAL A 149 -5.11 11.82 -17.33
CA VAL A 149 -4.07 12.12 -16.34
C VAL A 149 -4.68 12.83 -15.14
N ILE A 150 -4.36 12.36 -13.96
CA ILE A 150 -4.74 12.99 -12.69
C ILE A 150 -3.53 13.75 -12.15
N ASP A 151 -3.62 15.08 -12.08
CA ASP A 151 -2.53 15.99 -11.66
C ASP A 151 -2.91 16.88 -10.47
N ARG A 152 -3.94 16.48 -9.71
CA ARG A 152 -4.50 17.24 -8.57
C ARG A 152 -4.34 16.50 -7.25
N GLY A 153 -4.56 17.20 -6.13
CA GLY A 153 -4.46 16.64 -4.79
C GLY A 153 -3.06 16.08 -4.52
N VAL A 154 -2.93 14.89 -3.98
CA VAL A 154 -1.64 14.25 -3.70
C VAL A 154 -0.80 13.98 -4.95
N TYR A 155 -1.44 13.86 -6.13
CA TYR A 155 -0.77 13.70 -7.42
C TYR A 155 -0.17 15.01 -7.98
N SER A 156 -0.47 16.17 -7.38
CA SER A 156 0.23 17.42 -7.71
C SER A 156 1.56 17.57 -6.98
N ILE A 157 1.85 16.73 -5.98
CA ILE A 157 3.06 16.77 -5.16
C ILE A 157 4.08 15.75 -5.65
N VAL A 158 3.66 14.49 -5.80
CA VAL A 158 4.47 13.38 -6.35
C VAL A 158 3.61 12.56 -7.32
N ARG A 159 4.27 11.89 -8.28
CA ARG A 159 3.56 11.12 -9.31
C ARG A 159 3.00 9.78 -8.80
N HIS A 160 3.64 9.19 -7.77
CA HIS A 160 3.25 7.90 -7.20
C HIS A 160 2.95 7.98 -5.69
N PRO A 161 1.95 8.80 -5.29
CA PRO A 161 1.66 9.00 -3.86
C PRO A 161 1.19 7.72 -3.17
N MET A 162 0.48 6.83 -3.89
CA MET A 162 0.06 5.54 -3.36
C MET A 162 1.27 4.67 -2.96
N TYR A 163 2.33 4.67 -3.76
CA TYR A 163 3.55 3.91 -3.44
C TYR A 163 4.35 4.57 -2.31
N ALA A 164 4.39 5.90 -2.25
CA ALA A 164 4.96 6.60 -1.10
C ALA A 164 4.24 6.24 0.20
N GLY A 165 2.91 6.21 0.17
CA GLY A 165 2.09 5.76 1.29
C GLY A 165 2.36 4.30 1.66
N ALA A 166 2.54 3.40 0.68
CA ALA A 166 2.86 2.00 0.93
C ALA A 166 4.21 1.81 1.63
N VAL A 167 5.25 2.56 1.23
CA VAL A 167 6.55 2.54 1.92
C VAL A 167 6.42 3.00 3.37
N LEU A 168 5.72 4.12 3.62
CA LEU A 168 5.47 4.61 4.98
C LEU A 168 4.70 3.59 5.81
N THR A 169 3.72 2.92 5.22
CA THR A 169 2.92 1.88 5.89
C THR A 169 3.79 0.68 6.28
N MET A 170 4.66 0.20 5.38
CA MET A 170 5.55 -0.94 5.65
C MET A 170 6.55 -0.64 6.76
N VAL A 171 7.25 0.50 6.67
CA VAL A 171 8.22 0.92 7.70
C VAL A 171 7.51 1.21 9.02
N GLY A 172 6.39 1.94 8.96
CA GLY A 172 5.61 2.31 10.14
C GLY A 172 5.07 1.10 10.90
N MET A 173 4.51 0.12 10.19
CA MET A 173 4.04 -1.14 10.77
C MET A 173 5.17 -1.90 11.46
N SER A 174 6.32 -2.01 10.80
CA SER A 174 7.48 -2.73 11.34
C SER A 174 8.00 -2.10 12.63
N LEU A 175 8.09 -0.77 12.70
CA LEU A 175 8.51 -0.04 13.88
C LEU A 175 7.48 -0.13 15.02
N TRP A 176 6.18 0.01 14.69
CA TRP A 176 5.10 -0.12 15.68
C TRP A 176 5.08 -1.51 16.31
N LEU A 177 5.26 -2.54 15.50
CA LEU A 177 5.29 -3.94 15.94
C LEU A 177 6.66 -4.38 16.49
N GLU A 178 7.55 -3.43 16.79
CA GLU A 178 8.81 -3.60 17.52
C GLU A 178 9.89 -4.39 16.79
N SER A 179 9.94 -4.37 15.44
CA SER A 179 11.00 -5.01 14.66
C SER A 179 11.79 -4.03 13.79
N TYR A 180 13.00 -3.69 14.19
CA TYR A 180 13.96 -2.98 13.32
C TYR A 180 14.40 -3.82 12.13
N ALA A 181 14.53 -5.15 12.31
CA ALA A 181 14.87 -6.06 11.22
C ALA A 181 13.84 -5.99 10.09
N ALA A 182 12.55 -5.99 10.45
CA ALA A 182 11.47 -5.86 9.47
C ALA A 182 11.46 -4.46 8.83
N ALA A 183 11.75 -3.39 9.59
CA ALA A 183 11.86 -2.05 9.03
C ALA A 183 12.98 -1.96 7.97
N LEU A 184 14.12 -2.63 8.19
CA LEU A 184 15.18 -2.76 7.21
C LEU A 184 14.78 -3.67 6.04
N LEU A 185 14.08 -4.79 6.33
CA LEU A 185 13.60 -5.70 5.29
C LEU A 185 12.58 -5.02 4.35
N ALA A 186 11.88 -3.97 4.79
CA ALA A 186 10.99 -3.18 3.96
C ALA A 186 11.70 -2.48 2.77
N ILE A 187 13.03 -2.43 2.78
CA ILE A 187 13.85 -1.99 1.62
C ILE A 187 13.59 -2.89 0.42
N ALA A 188 13.43 -4.20 0.59
CA ALA A 188 13.22 -5.13 -0.51
C ALA A 188 11.93 -4.84 -1.31
N PRO A 189 10.72 -4.78 -0.71
CA PRO A 189 9.53 -4.39 -1.44
C PRO A 189 9.60 -2.93 -1.95
N THR A 190 10.33 -2.03 -1.27
CA THR A 190 10.55 -0.66 -1.77
C THR A 190 11.35 -0.65 -3.06
N ILE A 191 12.38 -1.48 -3.20
CA ILE A 191 13.14 -1.63 -4.45
C ILE A 191 12.24 -2.16 -5.57
N ILE A 192 11.37 -3.14 -5.28
CA ILE A 192 10.40 -3.66 -6.25
C ILE A 192 9.45 -2.53 -6.71
N LEU A 193 8.96 -1.70 -5.79
CA LEU A 193 8.14 -0.53 -6.13
C LEU A 193 8.89 0.47 -7.02
N VAL A 194 10.15 0.76 -6.71
CA VAL A 194 11.00 1.65 -7.52
C VAL A 194 11.15 1.13 -8.95
N ILE A 195 11.40 -0.17 -9.11
CA ILE A 195 11.46 -0.80 -10.42
C ILE A 195 10.11 -0.72 -11.12
N ARG A 196 9.02 -1.02 -10.42
CA ARG A 196 7.66 -0.97 -10.96
C ARG A 196 7.29 0.42 -11.47
N ILE A 197 7.66 1.49 -10.75
CA ILE A 197 7.47 2.88 -11.17
C ILE A 197 8.09 3.14 -12.56
N GLN A 198 9.29 2.62 -12.84
CA GLN A 198 9.93 2.84 -14.14
C GLN A 198 9.11 2.23 -15.27
N PHE A 199 8.64 0.97 -15.10
CA PHE A 199 7.81 0.31 -16.10
C PHE A 199 6.44 0.98 -16.25
N GLU A 200 5.81 1.39 -15.16
CA GLU A 200 4.53 2.08 -15.17
C GLU A 200 4.62 3.43 -15.88
N GLU A 201 5.64 4.24 -15.59
CA GLU A 201 5.83 5.52 -16.27
C GLU A 201 6.12 5.36 -17.77
N GLN A 202 6.96 4.38 -18.17
CA GLN A 202 7.20 4.08 -19.57
C GLN A 202 5.90 3.68 -20.30
N PHE A 203 5.09 2.84 -19.68
CA PHE A 203 3.80 2.45 -20.22
C PHE A 203 2.85 3.63 -20.35
N LEU A 204 2.72 4.46 -19.31
CA LEU A 204 1.82 5.61 -19.31
C LEU A 204 2.25 6.71 -20.30
N GLN A 205 3.54 6.89 -20.53
CA GLN A 205 4.04 7.80 -21.57
C GLN A 205 3.65 7.36 -22.99
N GLN A 206 3.56 6.05 -23.21
CA GLN A 206 3.18 5.50 -24.52
C GLN A 206 1.66 5.49 -24.72
N GLU A 207 0.88 5.20 -23.69
CA GLU A 207 -0.54 4.89 -23.78
C GLU A 207 -1.46 6.02 -23.32
N LEU A 208 -0.99 6.96 -22.48
CA LEU A 208 -1.84 7.96 -21.86
C LEU A 208 -1.51 9.38 -22.34
N GLN A 209 -2.37 9.94 -23.19
CA GLN A 209 -2.21 11.28 -23.71
C GLN A 209 -2.08 12.33 -22.58
N GLY A 210 -1.08 13.20 -22.68
CA GLY A 210 -0.83 14.28 -21.72
C GLY A 210 0.06 13.86 -20.53
N TYR A 211 0.46 12.59 -20.42
CA TYR A 211 1.32 12.13 -19.34
C TYR A 211 2.71 12.78 -19.37
N ASP A 212 3.28 13.05 -20.55
CA ASP A 212 4.55 13.78 -20.70
C ASP A 212 4.49 15.21 -20.13
N SER A 213 3.39 15.92 -20.35
CA SER A 213 3.17 17.25 -19.76
C SER A 213 3.06 17.16 -18.23
N TYR A 214 2.43 16.12 -17.72
CA TYR A 214 2.34 15.86 -16.28
C TYR A 214 3.71 15.61 -15.64
N ILE A 215 4.57 14.81 -16.26
CA ILE A 215 5.97 14.58 -15.79
C ILE A 215 6.75 15.89 -15.70
N GLN A 216 6.58 16.79 -16.66
CA GLN A 216 7.23 18.09 -16.64
C GLN A 216 6.73 18.99 -15.50
N LYS A 217 5.43 18.92 -15.19
CA LYS A 217 4.78 19.69 -14.12
C LYS A 217 5.11 19.14 -12.74
N VAL A 218 5.04 17.82 -12.55
CA VAL A 218 5.26 17.13 -11.28
C VAL A 218 6.55 16.32 -11.38
N ARG A 219 7.65 16.89 -10.91
CA ARG A 219 9.00 16.35 -11.11
C ARG A 219 9.31 15.13 -10.23
N TYR A 220 8.72 15.06 -9.05
CA TYR A 220 9.05 14.05 -8.03
C TYR A 220 8.21 12.79 -8.20
N LYS A 221 8.82 11.61 -8.06
CA LYS A 221 8.14 10.32 -8.18
C LYS A 221 7.52 9.86 -6.84
N LEU A 222 8.32 9.76 -5.80
CA LEU A 222 7.92 9.27 -4.48
C LEU A 222 8.11 10.27 -3.35
N VAL A 223 9.28 10.93 -3.32
CA VAL A 223 9.69 11.79 -2.21
C VAL A 223 9.85 13.21 -2.74
N PRO A 224 9.04 14.17 -2.23
CA PRO A 224 9.17 15.57 -2.64
C PRO A 224 10.59 16.08 -2.44
N TYR A 225 11.09 16.84 -3.38
CA TYR A 225 12.43 17.45 -3.40
C TYR A 225 13.61 16.48 -3.49
N PHE A 226 13.39 15.15 -3.52
CA PHE A 226 14.45 14.16 -3.59
C PHE A 226 14.38 13.29 -4.85
N TRP A 227 13.27 12.60 -5.07
CA TRP A 227 13.10 11.68 -6.22
C TRP A 227 11.65 11.51 -6.67
#